data_c7a4183bf6b4a59b3af4b95b016e2597
#
_entry.id   c7a4183bf6b4a59b3af4b95b016e2597
#
_cell.length_a   1.000
_cell.length_b   1.000
_cell.length_c   1.000
_cell.angle_alpha   90.00
_cell.angle_beta   90.00
_cell.angle_gamma   90.00
#
_symmetry.space_group_name_H-M   'P 1'
#
loop_
_entity.id
_entity.type
_entity.pdbx_description
1 polymer ?
#
loop_
_entity_poly.entity_id
_entity_poly.type
_entity_poly.pdbx_seq_one_letter_code
_entity_poly.pdbx_strand_id
1 'polypeptide(L)'
;MIRLSPSRTLKALLTCAMLCFGALSHAQQLFRVTAIPDESPTELARKAAPLLKYLEAKLGAKVEFTPVTDYAAAVEALVNKKVDMAWFGGFTFVQANVRSGGKVIPIVQREEDERFRSVFITSDDAIKSLVDLKGKDLSFGSQSSTSGHLMPRSFLLQAGLNPDKDFRRVAYSGAHDATIAAVASGKVQAGALNISVWEKFVTDKKFDAGKVRVFFTTPPYFDYNWTVHADMPAAQREKLTQAFLSLSRDTTEGKEILDLQRATRFVPSKVDNYKGIEAAGRSAGLL
;
A
#
# COMPACT_ATOMS: atom_id res chain seq x y z
N MET A 1 40.18 61.88 -41.04
CA MET A 1 40.12 60.43 -41.18
C MET A 1 40.35 59.83 -39.80
N ILE A 2 39.24 59.43 -39.14
CA ILE A 2 39.31 58.79 -37.79
C ILE A 2 39.14 57.27 -38.01
N ARG A 3 40.18 56.50 -37.70
CA ARG A 3 40.15 55.03 -37.75
C ARG A 3 39.49 54.51 -36.47
N LEU A 4 38.31 54.00 -36.56
CA LEU A 4 37.64 53.23 -35.50
C LEU A 4 38.17 51.78 -35.51
N SER A 5 38.71 51.36 -34.37
CA SER A 5 39.24 50.00 -34.13
C SER A 5 38.09 49.05 -33.78
N PRO A 6 37.91 47.90 -34.45
CA PRO A 6 36.76 46.98 -34.30
C PRO A 6 36.92 45.98 -33.14
N SER A 7 37.83 46.14 -32.18
CA SER A 7 38.20 45.06 -31.24
C SER A 7 37.49 45.11 -29.88
N ARG A 8 36.74 46.16 -29.54
CA ARG A 8 36.09 46.30 -28.21
C ARG A 8 34.65 45.82 -28.18
N THR A 9 33.91 45.88 -29.30
CA THR A 9 32.52 45.47 -29.36
C THR A 9 32.35 43.91 -29.46
N LEU A 10 33.32 43.22 -30.06
CA LEU A 10 33.25 41.78 -30.23
C LEU A 10 33.52 41.02 -28.90
N LYS A 11 34.33 41.57 -28.00
CA LYS A 11 34.61 40.97 -26.67
C LYS A 11 33.43 41.12 -25.69
N ALA A 12 32.66 42.19 -25.77
CA ALA A 12 31.50 42.40 -24.93
C ALA A 12 30.33 41.48 -25.29
N LEU A 13 30.16 41.12 -26.56
CA LEU A 13 29.13 40.19 -27.02
C LEU A 13 29.44 38.73 -26.66
N LEU A 14 30.71 38.31 -26.64
CA LEU A 14 31.07 36.94 -26.20
C LEU A 14 30.95 36.73 -24.69
N THR A 15 31.12 37.79 -23.85
CA THR A 15 31.00 37.67 -22.39
C THR A 15 29.55 37.63 -21.95
N CYS A 16 28.60 38.26 -22.65
CA CYS A 16 27.17 38.16 -22.38
C CYS A 16 26.56 36.79 -22.76
N ALA A 17 27.11 36.12 -23.80
CA ALA A 17 26.62 34.79 -24.22
C ALA A 17 27.04 33.67 -23.26
N MET A 18 28.11 33.81 -22.47
CA MET A 18 28.52 32.85 -21.47
C MET A 18 27.77 32.90 -20.13
N LEU A 19 27.09 34.00 -19.85
CA LEU A 19 26.32 34.20 -18.60
C LEU A 19 24.86 33.69 -18.71
N CYS A 20 24.37 33.34 -19.91
CA CYS A 20 23.02 32.83 -20.10
C CYS A 20 22.89 31.30 -19.99
N PHE A 21 23.99 30.55 -19.81
CA PHE A 21 23.96 29.08 -19.69
C PHE A 21 23.86 28.55 -18.26
N GLY A 22 23.70 29.43 -17.25
CA GLY A 22 23.75 29.05 -15.82
C GLY A 22 22.43 28.87 -15.11
N ALA A 23 21.28 29.05 -15.77
CA ALA A 23 19.97 28.89 -15.12
C ALA A 23 19.12 27.85 -15.86
N LEU A 24 19.63 26.64 -16.02
CA LEU A 24 18.75 25.48 -16.11
C LEU A 24 18.09 25.35 -14.73
N SER A 25 16.98 26.03 -14.58
CA SER A 25 16.05 25.81 -13.48
C SER A 25 15.77 24.28 -13.49
N HIS A 26 16.41 23.52 -12.63
CA HIS A 26 15.99 22.17 -12.34
C HIS A 26 14.61 22.33 -11.72
N ALA A 27 13.57 22.29 -12.56
CA ALA A 27 12.22 22.09 -12.05
C ALA A 27 12.33 20.85 -11.13
N GLN A 28 12.19 21.06 -9.84
CA GLN A 28 12.33 19.99 -8.86
C GLN A 28 11.33 18.90 -9.28
N GLN A 29 11.85 17.74 -9.68
CA GLN A 29 11.04 16.66 -10.17
C GLN A 29 10.06 16.26 -9.08
N LEU A 30 8.77 16.28 -9.39
CA LEU A 30 7.71 15.89 -8.47
C LEU A 30 7.53 14.37 -8.56
N PHE A 31 7.68 13.68 -7.43
CA PHE A 31 7.43 12.24 -7.30
C PHE A 31 6.15 12.02 -6.49
N ARG A 32 5.12 11.48 -7.12
CA ARG A 32 3.80 11.27 -6.51
C ARG A 32 3.66 9.88 -5.96
N VAL A 33 3.19 9.78 -4.72
CA VAL A 33 3.01 8.53 -4.00
C VAL A 33 1.56 8.40 -3.55
N THR A 34 0.99 7.22 -3.66
CA THR A 34 -0.31 6.90 -3.07
C THR A 34 -0.25 5.63 -2.23
N ALA A 35 -1.30 5.38 -1.49
CA ALA A 35 -1.53 4.13 -0.76
C ALA A 35 -3.00 3.74 -0.86
N ILE A 36 -3.29 2.44 -0.83
CA ILE A 36 -4.66 1.98 -0.59
C ILE A 36 -5.14 2.52 0.76
N PRO A 37 -6.38 3.00 0.87
CA PRO A 37 -6.93 3.52 2.12
C PRO A 37 -7.39 2.37 3.03
N ASP A 38 -6.42 1.61 3.54
CA ASP A 38 -6.63 0.41 4.36
C ASP A 38 -6.96 0.72 5.83
N GLU A 39 -6.71 1.96 6.26
CA GLU A 39 -7.06 2.53 7.56
C GLU A 39 -7.63 3.95 7.38
N SER A 40 -7.98 4.62 8.48
CA SER A 40 -8.51 5.99 8.44
C SER A 40 -7.53 6.98 7.79
N PRO A 41 -8.03 8.08 7.16
CA PRO A 41 -7.18 9.08 6.52
C PRO A 41 -6.13 9.69 7.45
N THR A 42 -6.48 9.90 8.73
CA THR A 42 -5.55 10.41 9.74
C THR A 42 -4.40 9.45 10.00
N GLU A 43 -4.69 8.16 10.10
CA GLU A 43 -3.67 7.13 10.31
C GLU A 43 -2.76 6.99 9.08
N LEU A 44 -3.32 7.02 7.88
CA LEU A 44 -2.55 6.99 6.64
C LEU A 44 -1.59 8.19 6.54
N ALA A 45 -2.07 9.40 6.83
CA ALA A 45 -1.24 10.60 6.82
C ALA A 45 -0.10 10.52 7.85
N ARG A 46 -0.40 10.03 9.06
CA ARG A 46 0.59 9.84 10.14
C ARG A 46 1.69 8.85 9.73
N LYS A 47 1.32 7.75 9.07
CA LYS A 47 2.26 6.73 8.58
C LYS A 47 3.10 7.24 7.41
N ALA A 48 2.50 8.01 6.53
CA ALA A 48 3.16 8.47 5.30
C ALA A 48 4.19 9.57 5.56
N ALA A 49 3.89 10.55 6.41
CA ALA A 49 4.67 11.78 6.50
C ALA A 49 6.19 11.57 6.73
N PRO A 50 6.67 10.76 7.70
CA PRO A 50 8.11 10.56 7.89
C PRO A 50 8.76 9.81 6.71
N LEU A 51 8.06 8.83 6.14
CA LEU A 51 8.56 8.08 4.98
C LEU A 51 8.71 8.97 3.75
N LEU A 52 7.73 9.83 3.47
CA LEU A 52 7.80 10.75 2.32
C LEU A 52 8.96 11.73 2.45
N LYS A 53 9.14 12.32 3.64
CA LYS A 53 10.27 13.21 3.94
C LYS A 53 11.62 12.50 3.74
N TYR A 54 11.73 11.27 4.21
CA TYR A 54 12.91 10.44 4.00
C TYR A 54 13.17 10.17 2.51
N LEU A 55 12.14 9.79 1.75
CA LEU A 55 12.25 9.53 0.32
C LEU A 55 12.61 10.81 -0.45
N GLU A 56 12.08 11.97 -0.05
CA GLU A 56 12.44 13.26 -0.63
C GLU A 56 13.95 13.54 -0.51
N ALA A 57 14.50 13.35 0.69
CA ALA A 57 15.94 13.49 0.92
C ALA A 57 16.76 12.47 0.11
N LYS A 58 16.31 11.21 0.03
CA LYS A 58 17.02 10.16 -0.71
C LYS A 58 16.94 10.35 -2.22
N LEU A 59 15.80 10.78 -2.76
CA LEU A 59 15.61 10.96 -4.21
C LEU A 59 16.19 12.28 -4.71
N GLY A 60 16.26 13.32 -3.86
CA GLY A 60 16.57 14.69 -4.27
C GLY A 60 15.46 15.33 -5.12
N ALA A 61 14.23 14.88 -4.90
CA ALA A 61 13.03 15.31 -5.61
C ALA A 61 11.92 15.59 -4.59
N LYS A 62 10.99 16.47 -4.90
CA LYS A 62 9.81 16.69 -4.05
C LYS A 62 8.94 15.43 -4.08
N VAL A 63 8.52 14.93 -2.90
CA VAL A 63 7.68 13.75 -2.78
C VAL A 63 6.33 14.15 -2.19
N GLU A 64 5.26 13.89 -2.92
CA GLU A 64 3.90 14.25 -2.50
C GLU A 64 3.01 13.02 -2.36
N PHE A 65 2.21 13.00 -1.28
CA PHE A 65 1.16 11.99 -1.11
C PHE A 65 -0.11 12.43 -1.84
N THR A 66 -0.61 11.57 -2.70
CA THR A 66 -1.88 11.74 -3.41
C THR A 66 -2.92 10.82 -2.77
N PRO A 67 -3.83 11.34 -1.95
CA PRO A 67 -4.89 10.52 -1.34
C PRO A 67 -5.87 10.05 -2.41
N VAL A 68 -6.46 8.89 -2.18
CA VAL A 68 -7.48 8.28 -3.02
C VAL A 68 -8.69 7.86 -2.19
N THR A 69 -9.84 7.70 -2.83
CA THR A 69 -11.12 7.40 -2.16
C THR A 69 -11.26 5.95 -1.75
N ASP A 70 -10.67 5.04 -2.51
CA ASP A 70 -10.77 3.60 -2.31
C ASP A 70 -9.60 2.85 -2.98
N TYR A 71 -9.57 1.53 -2.80
CA TYR A 71 -8.52 0.66 -3.34
C TYR A 71 -8.48 0.64 -4.88
N ALA A 72 -9.64 0.69 -5.54
CA ALA A 72 -9.71 0.69 -7.00
C ALA A 72 -9.15 2.00 -7.56
N ALA A 73 -9.41 3.13 -6.90
CA ALA A 73 -8.83 4.42 -7.26
C ALA A 73 -7.30 4.43 -7.13
N ALA A 74 -6.73 3.72 -6.14
CA ALA A 74 -5.27 3.56 -6.05
C ALA A 74 -4.70 2.78 -7.25
N VAL A 75 -5.37 1.70 -7.67
CA VAL A 75 -5.01 0.93 -8.88
C VAL A 75 -5.04 1.84 -10.11
N GLU A 76 -6.15 2.54 -10.33
CA GLU A 76 -6.30 3.45 -11.48
C GLU A 76 -5.26 4.58 -11.46
N ALA A 77 -4.93 5.12 -10.29
CA ALA A 77 -3.94 6.18 -10.15
C ALA A 77 -2.55 5.71 -10.64
N LEU A 78 -2.11 4.51 -10.25
CA LEU A 78 -0.83 3.98 -10.71
C LEU A 78 -0.88 3.55 -12.18
N VAL A 79 -1.87 2.75 -12.59
CA VAL A 79 -1.98 2.23 -13.96
C VAL A 79 -2.02 3.37 -14.99
N ASN A 80 -2.72 4.47 -14.67
CA ASN A 80 -2.83 5.65 -15.55
C ASN A 80 -1.72 6.70 -15.30
N LYS A 81 -0.65 6.34 -14.58
CA LYS A 81 0.51 7.23 -14.33
C LYS A 81 0.14 8.56 -13.67
N LYS A 82 -0.92 8.59 -12.85
CA LYS A 82 -1.27 9.75 -12.01
C LYS A 82 -0.38 9.84 -10.79
N VAL A 83 0.21 8.72 -10.40
CA VAL A 83 1.22 8.59 -9.35
C VAL A 83 2.39 7.73 -9.87
N ASP A 84 3.56 7.92 -9.25
CA ASP A 84 4.79 7.23 -9.63
C ASP A 84 5.01 5.95 -8.83
N MET A 85 4.45 5.89 -7.63
CA MET A 85 4.55 4.75 -6.72
C MET A 85 3.27 4.59 -5.90
N ALA A 86 2.90 3.33 -5.61
CA ALA A 86 1.75 3.00 -4.80
C ALA A 86 2.08 1.91 -3.76
N TRP A 87 1.56 2.10 -2.53
CA TRP A 87 1.47 1.04 -1.53
C TRP A 87 0.21 0.21 -1.79
N PHE A 88 0.41 -1.04 -2.14
CA PHE A 88 -0.66 -1.98 -2.47
C PHE A 88 -0.68 -3.18 -1.52
N GLY A 89 -1.85 -3.79 -1.35
CA GLY A 89 -1.95 -5.18 -0.95
C GLY A 89 -1.67 -6.10 -2.14
N GLY A 90 -1.41 -7.39 -1.88
CA GLY A 90 -1.08 -8.35 -2.95
C GLY A 90 -2.16 -8.45 -4.02
N PHE A 91 -3.44 -8.43 -3.65
CA PHE A 91 -4.55 -8.48 -4.62
C PHE A 91 -4.69 -7.17 -5.41
N THR A 92 -4.50 -6.04 -4.76
CA THR A 92 -4.49 -4.74 -5.43
C THR A 92 -3.35 -4.63 -6.43
N PHE A 93 -2.16 -5.15 -6.07
CA PHE A 93 -1.04 -5.29 -6.99
C PHE A 93 -1.40 -6.19 -8.19
N VAL A 94 -1.98 -7.37 -7.95
CA VAL A 94 -2.40 -8.27 -9.04
C VAL A 94 -3.40 -7.59 -9.98
N GLN A 95 -4.39 -6.87 -9.44
CA GLN A 95 -5.33 -6.10 -10.25
C GLN A 95 -4.62 -5.03 -11.10
N ALA A 96 -3.68 -4.28 -10.51
CA ALA A 96 -2.89 -3.29 -11.24
C ALA A 96 -2.01 -3.94 -12.32
N ASN A 97 -1.38 -5.08 -12.02
CA ASN A 97 -0.54 -5.81 -12.95
C ASN A 97 -1.34 -6.33 -14.15
N VAL A 98 -2.49 -6.95 -13.93
CA VAL A 98 -3.39 -7.43 -14.98
C VAL A 98 -3.89 -6.27 -15.84
N ARG A 99 -4.40 -5.19 -15.22
CA ARG A 99 -4.95 -4.03 -15.94
C ARG A 99 -3.91 -3.26 -16.75
N SER A 100 -2.67 -3.22 -16.25
CA SER A 100 -1.56 -2.58 -16.99
C SER A 100 -0.95 -3.48 -18.06
N GLY A 101 -1.37 -4.73 -18.21
CA GLY A 101 -0.73 -5.70 -19.09
C GLY A 101 0.70 -6.04 -18.67
N GLY A 102 0.94 -6.18 -17.37
CA GLY A 102 2.26 -6.51 -16.82
C GLY A 102 3.22 -5.33 -16.67
N LYS A 103 2.73 -4.08 -16.83
CA LYS A 103 3.58 -2.88 -16.83
C LYS A 103 3.81 -2.24 -15.46
N VAL A 104 3.41 -2.89 -14.38
CA VAL A 104 3.74 -2.48 -13.01
C VAL A 104 4.48 -3.60 -12.29
N ILE A 105 5.43 -3.24 -11.44
CA ILE A 105 6.28 -4.17 -10.72
C ILE A 105 6.40 -3.79 -9.25
N PRO A 106 6.35 -4.76 -8.32
CA PRO A 106 6.65 -4.52 -6.93
C PRO A 106 8.18 -4.44 -6.78
N ILE A 107 8.66 -3.48 -5.99
CA ILE A 107 10.09 -3.27 -5.78
C ILE A 107 10.56 -3.72 -4.40
N VAL A 108 9.77 -3.43 -3.37
CA VAL A 108 10.05 -3.83 -2.00
C VAL A 108 8.75 -4.18 -1.26
N GLN A 109 8.90 -4.96 -0.21
CA GLN A 109 7.84 -5.31 0.73
C GLN A 109 8.43 -5.31 2.15
N ARG A 110 7.58 -5.30 3.18
CA ARG A 110 8.04 -5.57 4.54
C ARG A 110 8.37 -7.07 4.65
N GLU A 111 9.31 -7.42 5.50
CA GLU A 111 9.64 -8.84 5.75
C GLU A 111 8.41 -9.62 6.23
N GLU A 112 7.54 -9.00 7.03
CA GLU A 112 6.28 -9.56 7.52
C GLU A 112 5.30 -9.93 6.40
N ASP A 113 5.39 -9.23 5.26
CA ASP A 113 4.50 -9.45 4.12
C ASP A 113 4.78 -10.75 3.34
N GLU A 114 5.91 -11.41 3.59
CA GLU A 114 6.21 -12.74 3.03
C GLU A 114 5.37 -13.85 3.67
N ARG A 115 4.88 -13.61 4.90
CA ARG A 115 4.09 -14.57 5.69
C ARG A 115 2.91 -13.91 6.38
N PHE A 116 2.25 -13.02 5.65
CA PHE A 116 1.13 -12.25 6.15
C PHE A 116 -0.10 -13.11 6.42
N ARG A 117 -1.00 -12.65 7.29
CA ARG A 117 -2.21 -13.39 7.69
C ARG A 117 -3.42 -12.46 7.79
N SER A 118 -4.60 -13.05 7.57
CA SER A 118 -5.86 -12.46 7.99
C SER A 118 -6.31 -13.04 9.32
N VAL A 119 -7.09 -12.25 10.04
CA VAL A 119 -7.85 -12.72 11.19
C VAL A 119 -9.34 -12.57 10.94
N PHE A 120 -10.11 -13.53 11.46
CA PHE A 120 -11.56 -13.40 11.60
C PHE A 120 -11.88 -13.07 13.04
N ILE A 121 -12.64 -12.00 13.24
CA ILE A 121 -13.01 -11.48 14.55
C ILE A 121 -14.51 -11.56 14.76
N THR A 122 -14.93 -11.69 16.02
CA THR A 122 -16.34 -11.72 16.42
C THR A 122 -16.55 -11.17 17.82
N SER A 123 -17.76 -10.68 18.10
CA SER A 123 -18.25 -10.38 19.44
C SER A 123 -19.29 -11.41 19.90
N ASP A 124 -19.60 -12.43 19.10
CA ASP A 124 -20.56 -13.49 19.41
C ASP A 124 -19.83 -14.71 19.98
N ASP A 125 -20.10 -15.05 21.23
CA ASP A 125 -19.46 -16.20 21.90
C ASP A 125 -19.83 -17.57 21.31
N ALA A 126 -20.90 -17.64 20.54
CA ALA A 126 -21.31 -18.87 19.84
C ALA A 126 -20.43 -19.17 18.63
N ILE A 127 -19.73 -18.18 18.06
CA ILE A 127 -18.87 -18.36 16.88
C ILE A 127 -17.48 -18.80 17.35
N LYS A 128 -17.10 -20.06 17.10
CA LYS A 128 -15.80 -20.66 17.46
C LYS A 128 -14.95 -21.02 16.25
N SER A 129 -15.58 -21.19 15.08
CA SER A 129 -14.96 -21.66 13.83
C SER A 129 -15.60 -21.01 12.61
N LEU A 130 -15.01 -21.22 11.43
CA LEU A 130 -15.58 -20.67 10.19
C LEU A 130 -16.97 -21.19 9.88
N VAL A 131 -17.26 -22.48 10.19
CA VAL A 131 -18.57 -23.09 9.90
C VAL A 131 -19.72 -22.47 10.70
N ASP A 132 -19.43 -21.87 11.86
CA ASP A 132 -20.42 -21.20 12.70
C ASP A 132 -20.91 -19.86 12.09
N LEU A 133 -20.23 -19.41 11.01
CA LEU A 133 -20.61 -18.21 10.28
C LEU A 133 -21.83 -18.39 9.35
N LYS A 134 -22.26 -19.65 9.13
CA LYS A 134 -23.42 -19.92 8.27
C LYS A 134 -24.66 -19.20 8.79
N GLY A 135 -25.30 -18.45 7.89
CA GLY A 135 -26.51 -17.65 8.22
C GLY A 135 -26.22 -16.37 9.03
N LYS A 136 -24.97 -16.02 9.29
CA LYS A 136 -24.58 -14.79 10.00
C LYS A 136 -24.34 -13.62 9.05
N ASP A 137 -24.22 -12.40 9.59
CA ASP A 137 -23.72 -11.23 8.87
C ASP A 137 -22.21 -11.18 9.01
N LEU A 138 -21.52 -11.01 7.90
CA LEU A 138 -20.08 -10.87 7.80
C LEU A 138 -19.68 -9.53 7.19
N SER A 139 -18.69 -8.86 7.75
CA SER A 139 -18.03 -7.73 7.10
C SER A 139 -16.67 -8.14 6.57
N PHE A 140 -16.46 -7.95 5.27
CA PHE A 140 -15.14 -7.86 4.68
C PHE A 140 -14.62 -6.41 4.76
N GLY A 141 -13.33 -6.19 4.43
CA GLY A 141 -12.74 -4.86 4.22
C GLY A 141 -13.16 -4.26 2.87
N SER A 142 -12.20 -3.80 2.06
CA SER A 142 -12.45 -3.41 0.67
C SER A 142 -12.60 -4.64 -0.24
N GLN A 143 -13.39 -4.52 -1.31
CA GLN A 143 -13.52 -5.58 -2.32
C GLN A 143 -12.18 -5.95 -2.97
N SER A 144 -11.26 -4.99 -3.11
CA SER A 144 -9.91 -5.20 -3.65
C SER A 144 -8.85 -5.51 -2.59
N SER A 145 -9.26 -5.73 -1.32
CA SER A 145 -8.32 -6.09 -0.25
C SER A 145 -7.91 -7.55 -0.33
N THR A 146 -6.61 -7.83 -0.15
CA THR A 146 -6.09 -9.19 0.02
C THR A 146 -6.55 -9.77 1.35
N SER A 147 -6.10 -9.16 2.44
CA SER A 147 -6.29 -9.65 3.80
C SER A 147 -7.68 -9.35 4.38
N GLY A 148 -8.39 -8.35 3.86
CA GLY A 148 -9.75 -8.03 4.27
C GLY A 148 -10.84 -8.67 3.42
N HIS A 149 -10.51 -9.28 2.27
CA HIS A 149 -11.54 -9.90 1.41
C HIS A 149 -11.05 -11.15 0.69
N LEU A 150 -10.14 -11.04 -0.29
CA LEU A 150 -9.82 -12.16 -1.19
C LEU A 150 -9.38 -13.43 -0.43
N MET A 151 -8.38 -13.33 0.44
CA MET A 151 -7.87 -14.47 1.17
C MET A 151 -8.87 -15.01 2.20
N PRO A 152 -9.53 -14.19 3.04
CA PRO A 152 -10.66 -14.64 3.84
C PRO A 152 -11.74 -15.37 3.05
N ARG A 153 -12.17 -14.81 1.90
CA ARG A 153 -13.15 -15.44 1.02
C ARG A 153 -12.67 -16.81 0.52
N SER A 154 -11.41 -16.89 0.11
CA SER A 154 -10.81 -18.15 -0.34
C SER A 154 -10.83 -19.23 0.75
N PHE A 155 -10.50 -18.89 2.00
CA PHE A 155 -10.54 -19.81 3.12
C PHE A 155 -11.97 -20.21 3.52
N LEU A 156 -12.94 -19.31 3.40
CA LEU A 156 -14.36 -19.66 3.57
C LEU A 156 -14.80 -20.69 2.52
N LEU A 157 -14.47 -20.45 1.26
CA LEU A 157 -14.78 -21.40 0.18
C LEU A 157 -14.13 -22.78 0.41
N GLN A 158 -12.88 -22.81 0.87
CA GLN A 158 -12.18 -24.07 1.23
C GLN A 158 -12.84 -24.78 2.42
N ALA A 159 -13.44 -24.03 3.35
CA ALA A 159 -14.22 -24.56 4.47
C ALA A 159 -15.65 -24.97 4.07
N GLY A 160 -15.99 -24.91 2.79
CA GLY A 160 -17.33 -25.25 2.28
C GLY A 160 -18.37 -24.16 2.46
N LEU A 161 -17.97 -22.94 2.78
CA LEU A 161 -18.87 -21.78 2.96
C LEU A 161 -18.75 -20.83 1.78
N ASN A 162 -19.80 -20.62 1.05
CA ASN A 162 -19.86 -19.63 -0.03
C ASN A 162 -20.41 -18.30 0.52
N PRO A 163 -19.59 -17.23 0.53
CA PRO A 163 -20.03 -15.93 1.04
C PRO A 163 -21.30 -15.37 0.36
N ASP A 164 -21.55 -15.73 -0.91
CA ASP A 164 -22.70 -15.22 -1.66
C ASP A 164 -23.99 -16.02 -1.42
N LYS A 165 -23.89 -17.20 -0.75
CA LYS A 165 -25.04 -18.12 -0.59
C LYS A 165 -25.32 -18.50 0.86
N ASP A 166 -24.26 -18.67 1.67
CA ASP A 166 -24.37 -19.27 3.01
C ASP A 166 -24.49 -18.25 4.14
N PHE A 167 -24.34 -16.96 3.83
CA PHE A 167 -24.42 -15.86 4.79
C PHE A 167 -25.77 -15.15 4.68
N ARG A 168 -26.28 -14.64 5.80
CA ARG A 168 -27.49 -13.81 5.78
C ARG A 168 -27.22 -12.49 5.02
N ARG A 169 -26.03 -11.91 5.26
CA ARG A 169 -25.57 -10.70 4.59
C ARG A 169 -24.05 -10.65 4.60
N VAL A 170 -23.47 -10.24 3.48
CA VAL A 170 -22.06 -9.84 3.37
C VAL A 170 -22.00 -8.35 3.12
N ALA A 171 -21.21 -7.63 3.91
CA ALA A 171 -20.95 -6.20 3.78
C ALA A 171 -19.48 -5.95 3.51
N TYR A 172 -19.16 -4.81 2.93
CA TYR A 172 -17.81 -4.33 2.71
C TYR A 172 -17.63 -3.00 3.44
N SER A 173 -16.74 -2.97 4.44
CA SER A 173 -16.51 -1.79 5.28
C SER A 173 -15.60 -0.75 4.62
N GLY A 174 -14.83 -1.16 3.60
CA GLY A 174 -13.86 -0.32 2.89
C GLY A 174 -12.46 -0.32 3.52
N ALA A 175 -12.35 -0.40 4.85
CA ALA A 175 -11.08 -0.34 5.57
C ALA A 175 -11.06 -1.30 6.77
N HIS A 176 -9.87 -1.65 7.27
CA HIS A 176 -9.72 -2.64 8.35
C HIS A 176 -10.22 -2.13 9.70
N ASP A 177 -9.98 -0.88 10.04
CA ASP A 177 -10.50 -0.24 11.26
C ASP A 177 -12.03 -0.14 11.25
N ALA A 178 -12.63 0.13 10.08
CA ALA A 178 -14.07 0.12 9.91
C ALA A 178 -14.68 -1.28 10.08
N THR A 179 -13.96 -2.35 9.68
CA THR A 179 -14.38 -3.74 9.95
C THR A 179 -14.42 -4.01 11.46
N ILE A 180 -13.38 -3.62 12.20
CA ILE A 180 -13.34 -3.76 13.67
C ILE A 180 -14.53 -3.02 14.30
N ALA A 181 -14.75 -1.77 13.89
CA ALA A 181 -15.85 -0.95 14.41
C ALA A 181 -17.22 -1.57 14.13
N ALA A 182 -17.42 -2.18 12.96
CA ALA A 182 -18.67 -2.85 12.60
C ALA A 182 -18.96 -4.06 13.49
N VAL A 183 -17.95 -4.87 13.83
CA VAL A 183 -18.07 -6.00 14.74
C VAL A 183 -18.28 -5.52 16.19
N ALA A 184 -17.45 -4.57 16.64
CA ALA A 184 -17.52 -4.05 18.01
C ALA A 184 -18.85 -3.38 18.35
N SER A 185 -19.48 -2.74 17.36
CA SER A 185 -20.82 -2.13 17.49
C SER A 185 -21.98 -3.10 17.30
N GLY A 186 -21.73 -4.38 17.00
CA GLY A 186 -22.77 -5.39 16.75
C GLY A 186 -23.51 -5.22 15.42
N LYS A 187 -23.02 -4.37 14.51
CA LYS A 187 -23.62 -4.22 13.15
C LYS A 187 -23.52 -5.49 12.32
N VAL A 188 -22.50 -6.29 12.57
CA VAL A 188 -22.28 -7.63 12.00
C VAL A 188 -21.77 -8.56 13.10
N GLN A 189 -22.01 -9.87 12.95
CA GLN A 189 -21.58 -10.86 13.92
C GLN A 189 -20.10 -11.20 13.79
N ALA A 190 -19.52 -11.05 12.59
CA ALA A 190 -18.10 -11.33 12.35
C ALA A 190 -17.52 -10.40 11.29
N GLY A 191 -16.19 -10.31 11.27
CA GLY A 191 -15.45 -9.56 10.26
C GLY A 191 -14.11 -10.21 9.95
N ALA A 192 -13.58 -9.93 8.76
CA ALA A 192 -12.24 -10.37 8.35
C ALA A 192 -11.35 -9.18 8.03
N LEU A 193 -10.12 -9.19 8.54
CA LEU A 193 -9.19 -8.08 8.37
C LEU A 193 -7.73 -8.50 8.50
N ASN A 194 -6.87 -7.55 8.25
CA ASN A 194 -5.42 -7.56 8.40
C ASN A 194 -5.03 -7.80 9.88
N ILE A 195 -4.16 -8.79 10.14
CA ILE A 195 -3.70 -9.12 11.48
C ILE A 195 -2.96 -7.97 12.16
N SER A 196 -2.11 -7.23 11.43
CA SER A 196 -1.29 -6.16 12.05
C SER A 196 -2.12 -4.93 12.45
N VAL A 197 -3.24 -4.67 11.77
CA VAL A 197 -4.21 -3.65 12.19
C VAL A 197 -4.94 -4.11 13.44
N TRP A 198 -5.36 -5.37 13.49
CA TRP A 198 -5.97 -5.94 14.68
C TRP A 198 -5.05 -5.84 15.91
N GLU A 199 -3.80 -6.31 15.78
CA GLU A 199 -2.80 -6.26 16.87
C GLU A 199 -2.56 -4.84 17.36
N LYS A 200 -2.47 -3.87 16.43
CA LYS A 200 -2.36 -2.45 16.79
C LYS A 200 -3.55 -1.96 17.59
N PHE A 201 -4.78 -2.28 17.18
CA PHE A 201 -5.98 -1.87 17.89
C PHE A 201 -6.05 -2.45 19.30
N VAL A 202 -5.65 -3.71 19.47
CA VAL A 202 -5.54 -4.34 20.80
C VAL A 202 -4.48 -3.64 21.65
N THR A 203 -3.29 -3.39 21.10
CA THR A 203 -2.17 -2.74 21.80
C THR A 203 -2.53 -1.30 22.22
N ASP A 204 -3.15 -0.55 21.32
CA ASP A 204 -3.54 0.85 21.56
C ASP A 204 -4.79 0.97 22.44
N LYS A 205 -5.43 -0.15 22.83
CA LYS A 205 -6.67 -0.19 23.61
C LYS A 205 -7.79 0.68 23.01
N LYS A 206 -7.88 0.74 21.67
CA LYS A 206 -8.82 1.59 20.93
C LYS A 206 -10.28 1.13 21.02
N PHE A 207 -10.54 -0.03 21.61
CA PHE A 207 -11.86 -0.57 21.89
C PHE A 207 -11.80 -1.49 23.10
N ASP A 208 -12.97 -1.88 23.62
CA ASP A 208 -13.07 -2.87 24.66
C ASP A 208 -12.71 -4.26 24.10
N ALA A 209 -11.42 -4.61 24.14
CA ALA A 209 -10.88 -5.86 23.63
C ALA A 209 -11.51 -7.11 24.31
N GLY A 210 -12.20 -6.94 25.45
CA GLY A 210 -12.99 -8.01 26.08
C GLY A 210 -14.24 -8.40 25.29
N LYS A 211 -14.72 -7.52 24.41
CA LYS A 211 -15.95 -7.75 23.62
C LYS A 211 -15.73 -8.29 22.23
N VAL A 212 -14.51 -8.19 21.69
CA VAL A 212 -14.19 -8.66 20.33
C VAL A 212 -12.95 -9.52 20.41
N ARG A 213 -13.01 -10.69 19.82
CA ARG A 213 -11.90 -11.66 19.82
C ARG A 213 -11.65 -12.23 18.42
N VAL A 214 -10.41 -12.67 18.21
CA VAL A 214 -10.06 -13.50 17.07
C VAL A 214 -10.55 -14.92 17.35
N PHE A 215 -11.23 -15.53 16.37
CA PHE A 215 -11.62 -16.94 16.44
C PHE A 215 -10.97 -17.80 15.35
N PHE A 216 -10.44 -17.17 14.30
CA PHE A 216 -9.69 -17.87 13.27
C PHE A 216 -8.58 -16.98 12.69
N THR A 217 -7.39 -17.55 12.51
CA THR A 217 -6.27 -16.93 11.81
C THR A 217 -5.91 -17.79 10.60
N THR A 218 -5.77 -17.14 9.44
CA THR A 218 -5.49 -17.87 8.19
C THR A 218 -4.07 -18.44 8.15
N PRO A 219 -3.80 -19.47 7.32
CA PRO A 219 -2.45 -19.75 6.87
C PRO A 219 -1.77 -18.51 6.26
N PRO A 220 -0.41 -18.46 6.21
CA PRO A 220 0.31 -17.32 5.66
C PRO A 220 0.24 -17.24 4.14
N TYR A 221 0.35 -16.01 3.64
CA TYR A 221 0.43 -15.68 2.21
C TYR A 221 1.24 -14.39 2.02
N PHE A 222 1.63 -14.05 0.78
CA PHE A 222 2.24 -12.76 0.46
C PHE A 222 1.18 -11.66 0.42
N ASP A 223 1.47 -10.48 1.01
CA ASP A 223 0.52 -9.36 0.95
C ASP A 223 1.22 -8.08 0.49
N TYR A 224 1.38 -7.09 1.34
CA TYR A 224 1.71 -5.72 0.96
C TYR A 224 3.03 -5.56 0.19
N ASN A 225 3.07 -4.52 -0.65
CA ASN A 225 4.25 -4.15 -1.41
C ASN A 225 4.21 -2.69 -1.87
N TRP A 226 5.38 -2.12 -2.15
CA TRP A 226 5.53 -0.88 -2.89
C TRP A 226 5.72 -1.20 -4.37
N THR A 227 4.85 -0.66 -5.21
CA THR A 227 4.79 -0.93 -6.65
C THR A 227 5.03 0.35 -7.44
N VAL A 228 5.79 0.22 -8.55
CA VAL A 228 6.10 1.28 -9.50
C VAL A 228 5.80 0.82 -10.93
N HIS A 229 5.84 1.73 -11.90
CA HIS A 229 5.82 1.38 -13.31
C HIS A 229 7.11 0.68 -13.73
N ALA A 230 7.02 -0.33 -14.60
CA ALA A 230 8.15 -1.08 -15.14
C ALA A 230 9.06 -0.21 -16.03
N ASP A 231 8.51 0.84 -16.65
CA ASP A 231 9.24 1.81 -17.49
C ASP A 231 9.88 2.96 -16.69
N MET A 232 9.75 2.95 -15.35
CA MET A 232 10.53 3.85 -14.51
C MET A 232 12.03 3.68 -14.83
N PRO A 233 12.80 4.78 -15.03
CA PRO A 233 14.23 4.68 -15.31
C PRO A 233 14.95 3.77 -14.30
N ALA A 234 15.76 2.84 -14.78
CA ALA A 234 16.39 1.83 -13.94
C ALA A 234 17.18 2.43 -12.77
N ALA A 235 17.92 3.53 -13.02
CA ALA A 235 18.67 4.23 -11.98
C ALA A 235 17.76 4.83 -10.90
N GLN A 236 16.59 5.37 -11.26
CA GLN A 236 15.62 5.91 -10.31
C GLN A 236 14.98 4.78 -9.50
N ARG A 237 14.59 3.70 -10.15
CA ARG A 237 14.04 2.51 -9.49
C ARG A 237 15.03 1.91 -8.49
N GLU A 238 16.30 1.75 -8.91
CA GLU A 238 17.36 1.25 -8.01
C GLU A 238 17.56 2.17 -6.81
N LYS A 239 17.67 3.48 -7.05
CA LYS A 239 17.81 4.47 -5.97
C LYS A 239 16.65 4.42 -4.97
N LEU A 240 15.41 4.27 -5.48
CA LEU A 240 14.22 4.12 -4.66
C LEU A 240 14.24 2.81 -3.86
N THR A 241 14.57 1.69 -4.50
CA THR A 241 14.69 0.38 -3.85
C THR A 241 15.72 0.44 -2.73
N GLN A 242 16.91 0.98 -2.99
CA GLN A 242 17.98 1.12 -2.00
C GLN A 242 17.59 2.05 -0.84
N ALA A 243 16.81 3.10 -1.11
CA ALA A 243 16.27 3.95 -0.05
C ALA A 243 15.45 3.13 0.97
N PHE A 244 14.55 2.25 0.52
CA PHE A 244 13.81 1.37 1.41
C PHE A 244 14.70 0.34 2.11
N LEU A 245 15.57 -0.34 1.38
CA LEU A 245 16.43 -1.41 1.91
C LEU A 245 17.46 -0.89 2.93
N SER A 246 17.82 0.40 2.86
CA SER A 246 18.74 1.05 3.80
C SER A 246 18.09 1.57 5.08
N LEU A 247 16.76 1.49 5.21
CA LEU A 247 16.08 1.81 6.46
C LEU A 247 16.51 0.82 7.55
N SER A 248 17.07 1.35 8.65
CA SER A 248 17.55 0.56 9.78
C SER A 248 16.97 1.08 11.10
N ARG A 249 16.72 0.17 12.02
CA ARG A 249 16.32 0.49 13.40
C ARG A 249 17.45 1.07 14.25
N ASP A 250 18.69 1.07 13.74
CA ASP A 250 19.86 1.65 14.39
C ASP A 250 19.88 3.18 14.34
N THR A 251 19.05 3.79 13.48
CA THR A 251 18.88 5.23 13.41
C THR A 251 17.52 5.64 13.95
N THR A 252 17.41 6.83 14.58
CA THR A 252 16.14 7.35 15.10
C THR A 252 15.11 7.49 13.99
N GLU A 253 15.49 8.07 12.84
CA GLU A 253 14.60 8.24 11.69
C GLU A 253 14.14 6.90 11.12
N GLY A 254 15.06 5.96 10.90
CA GLY A 254 14.73 4.65 10.37
C GLY A 254 13.84 3.84 11.31
N LYS A 255 14.12 3.89 12.63
CA LYS A 255 13.28 3.25 13.64
C LYS A 255 11.86 3.83 13.63
N GLU A 256 11.71 5.16 13.59
CA GLU A 256 10.39 5.81 13.54
C GLU A 256 9.59 5.37 12.30
N ILE A 257 10.23 5.41 11.12
CA ILE A 257 9.59 5.00 9.87
C ILE A 257 9.17 3.53 9.93
N LEU A 258 10.08 2.64 10.33
CA LEU A 258 9.81 1.20 10.40
C LEU A 258 8.69 0.88 11.41
N ASP A 259 8.66 1.54 12.57
CA ASP A 259 7.59 1.37 13.56
C ASP A 259 6.22 1.81 12.99
N LEU A 260 6.18 2.96 12.31
CA LEU A 260 4.97 3.46 11.67
C LEU A 260 4.49 2.56 10.51
N GLN A 261 5.43 2.00 9.75
CA GLN A 261 5.11 1.03 8.69
C GLN A 261 4.85 -0.38 9.22
N ARG A 262 5.00 -0.63 10.53
CA ARG A 262 4.90 -1.96 11.16
C ARG A 262 5.84 -2.96 10.49
N ALA A 263 7.07 -2.53 10.25
CA ALA A 263 8.09 -3.29 9.56
C ALA A 263 9.29 -3.58 10.48
N THR A 264 9.77 -4.80 10.47
CA THR A 264 11.10 -5.12 10.99
C THR A 264 12.16 -4.51 10.08
N ARG A 265 12.02 -4.75 8.79
CA ARG A 265 12.81 -4.17 7.69
C ARG A 265 12.05 -4.30 6.37
N PHE A 266 12.54 -3.62 5.34
CA PHE A 266 12.12 -3.88 3.98
C PHE A 266 13.02 -4.90 3.30
N VAL A 267 12.44 -5.71 2.42
CA VAL A 267 13.12 -6.71 1.59
C VAL A 267 12.69 -6.53 0.13
N PRO A 268 13.50 -6.98 -0.86
CA PRO A 268 13.12 -6.94 -2.26
C PRO A 268 11.83 -7.72 -2.51
N SER A 269 10.98 -7.22 -3.41
CA SER A 269 9.77 -7.91 -3.84
C SER A 269 9.82 -8.23 -5.34
N LYS A 270 9.05 -9.20 -5.78
CA LYS A 270 8.96 -9.61 -7.19
C LYS A 270 7.55 -10.08 -7.53
N VAL A 271 7.19 -10.00 -8.80
CA VAL A 271 5.86 -10.38 -9.34
C VAL A 271 5.49 -11.82 -8.94
N ASP A 272 6.45 -12.73 -8.98
CA ASP A 272 6.24 -14.15 -8.68
C ASP A 272 5.72 -14.43 -7.25
N ASN A 273 5.98 -13.54 -6.30
CA ASN A 273 5.48 -13.66 -4.93
C ASN A 273 3.94 -13.70 -4.88
N TYR A 274 3.28 -13.08 -5.86
CA TYR A 274 1.83 -12.87 -5.90
C TYR A 274 1.07 -13.86 -6.79
N LYS A 275 1.73 -14.88 -7.36
CA LYS A 275 1.08 -15.93 -8.18
C LYS A 275 -0.04 -16.65 -7.43
N GLY A 276 0.15 -16.92 -6.13
CA GLY A 276 -0.88 -17.55 -5.29
C GLY A 276 -2.10 -16.64 -5.08
N ILE A 277 -1.87 -15.33 -4.95
CA ILE A 277 -2.93 -14.32 -4.83
C ILE A 277 -3.69 -14.19 -6.16
N GLU A 278 -2.99 -14.20 -7.29
CA GLU A 278 -3.61 -14.20 -8.61
C GLU A 278 -4.48 -15.45 -8.83
N ALA A 279 -3.96 -16.62 -8.50
CA ALA A 279 -4.70 -17.88 -8.61
C ALA A 279 -5.97 -17.86 -7.73
N ALA A 280 -5.88 -17.37 -6.50
CA ALA A 280 -7.03 -17.19 -5.62
C ALA A 280 -8.07 -16.21 -6.20
N GLY A 281 -7.61 -15.09 -6.76
CA GLY A 281 -8.47 -14.09 -7.41
C GLY A 281 -9.25 -14.66 -8.60
N ARG A 282 -8.57 -15.42 -9.47
CA ARG A 282 -9.20 -16.09 -10.61
C ARG A 282 -10.18 -17.16 -10.16
N SER A 283 -9.81 -17.98 -9.18
CA SER A 283 -10.68 -19.02 -8.62
C SER A 283 -11.94 -18.46 -7.95
N ALA A 284 -11.83 -17.27 -7.36
CA ALA A 284 -12.95 -16.58 -6.74
C ALA A 284 -13.82 -15.78 -7.74
N GLY A 285 -13.44 -15.71 -9.03
CA GLY A 285 -14.12 -14.90 -10.05
C GLY A 285 -13.98 -13.39 -9.83
N LEU A 286 -12.87 -12.94 -9.25
CA LEU A 286 -12.61 -11.54 -8.89
C LEU A 286 -11.54 -10.88 -9.78
N LEU A 287 -11.01 -11.63 -10.76
CA LEU A 287 -10.06 -11.16 -11.79
C LEU A 287 -10.58 -11.43 -13.18
#